data_f1b528deb926688b537f72cbb01bc5cb
#
_entry.id   f1b528deb926688b537f72cbb01bc5cb
#
_cell.length_a   1.000
_cell.length_b   1.000
_cell.length_c   1.000
_cell.angle_alpha   90.00
_cell.angle_beta   90.00
_cell.angle_gamma   90.00
#
_symmetry.space_group_name_H-M   'P 1'
#
loop_
_entity.id
_entity.type
_entity.pdbx_description
1 polymer ?
#
loop_
_entity_poly.entity_id
_entity_poly.type
_entity_poly.pdbx_seq_one_letter_code
_entity_poly.pdbx_strand_id
1 'polypeptide(L)'
;MIRNFLKLSGFLILGGFWSVAATAGNVVLYSSNNVETVNAVVDQFTKRHPGIKVSVVRAGTGALMQRIKAEAANPLGDIFWSGGLSTISEFREQLAPYASPQAVAVPAAYRGPDGLWLGTNTHVTVLMANLRQVPNGQPPSGWADLADPKWKGKIVIPDPERSSASYVALYGLQQLLGDAALEKIARNAVIVGTTSAAYEGVAKGEFAVAVTMEYAAYEYVAGGLKEVRLVYPTEGTFLSPEGMALIKGGKNPEDARTFYEFLASRPAQTEIFKTAYRRPLRADVDVSKLSDLPALSTIKVVALDDARMGADRAAFIARWRQLVGAR
;
A
#
# COMPACT_ATOMS: atom_id res chain seq x y z
N MET A 1 72.68 46.54 -41.26
CA MET A 1 71.26 46.72 -40.94
C MET A 1 70.60 45.35 -41.12
N ILE A 2 70.45 44.60 -40.05
CA ILE A 2 69.83 43.24 -40.10
C ILE A 2 68.61 43.30 -39.18
N ARG A 3 67.39 43.12 -39.75
CA ARG A 3 66.12 43.09 -39.00
C ARG A 3 65.79 41.66 -38.68
N ASN A 4 65.79 41.32 -37.37
CA ASN A 4 65.31 40.05 -36.84
C ASN A 4 63.76 40.01 -36.90
N PHE A 5 63.20 38.98 -37.50
CA PHE A 5 61.77 38.60 -37.40
C PHE A 5 61.62 37.52 -36.32
N LEU A 6 61.01 37.86 -35.22
CA LEU A 6 60.51 36.90 -34.23
C LEU A 6 59.23 36.26 -34.76
N LYS A 7 59.25 34.96 -34.95
CA LYS A 7 58.03 34.14 -35.18
C LYS A 7 57.46 33.76 -33.84
N LEU A 8 56.30 34.32 -33.49
CA LEU A 8 55.47 33.83 -32.37
C LEU A 8 54.68 32.61 -32.83
N SER A 9 55.01 31.44 -32.32
CA SER A 9 54.21 30.22 -32.52
C SER A 9 53.12 30.16 -31.45
N GLY A 10 51.87 30.44 -31.83
CA GLY A 10 50.71 30.28 -30.95
C GLY A 10 50.37 28.80 -30.79
N PHE A 11 50.45 28.29 -29.60
CA PHE A 11 49.99 26.93 -29.23
C PHE A 11 48.50 27.02 -28.95
N LEU A 12 47.67 26.52 -29.86
CA LEU A 12 46.21 26.32 -29.65
C LEU A 12 46.05 25.06 -28.79
N ILE A 13 45.73 25.25 -27.51
CA ILE A 13 45.26 24.12 -26.67
C ILE A 13 43.79 23.88 -26.99
N LEU A 14 43.53 22.88 -27.79
CA LEU A 14 42.16 22.31 -27.95
C LEU A 14 41.81 21.57 -26.63
N GLY A 15 41.09 22.25 -25.76
CA GLY A 15 40.43 21.62 -24.62
C GLY A 15 39.31 20.72 -25.11
N GLY A 16 39.58 19.43 -25.25
CA GLY A 16 38.53 18.44 -25.53
C GLY A 16 37.59 18.35 -24.32
N PHE A 17 36.40 18.92 -24.50
CA PHE A 17 35.29 18.59 -23.60
C PHE A 17 34.90 17.12 -23.81
N TRP A 18 35.41 16.26 -22.94
CA TRP A 18 34.87 14.91 -22.84
C TRP A 18 33.47 15.03 -22.23
N SER A 19 32.44 15.04 -23.08
CA SER A 19 31.09 14.80 -22.64
C SER A 19 31.04 13.35 -22.15
N VAL A 20 31.10 13.15 -20.85
CA VAL A 20 30.73 11.88 -20.24
C VAL A 20 29.25 11.69 -20.59
N ALA A 21 28.99 10.83 -21.57
CA ALA A 21 27.63 10.38 -21.82
C ALA A 21 27.15 9.74 -20.51
N ALA A 22 26.28 10.43 -19.78
CA ALA A 22 25.61 9.85 -18.64
C ALA A 22 24.83 8.63 -19.17
N THR A 23 25.28 7.44 -18.84
CA THR A 23 24.49 6.23 -19.10
C THR A 23 23.14 6.44 -18.41
N ALA A 24 22.07 6.40 -19.22
CA ALA A 24 20.72 6.54 -18.67
C ALA A 24 20.53 5.41 -17.63
N GLY A 25 20.30 5.82 -16.37
CA GLY A 25 20.01 4.89 -15.29
C GLY A 25 18.70 4.15 -15.56
N ASN A 26 18.54 3.00 -14.94
CA ASN A 26 17.30 2.23 -15.04
C ASN A 26 16.96 1.61 -13.67
N VAL A 27 15.69 1.66 -13.31
CA VAL A 27 15.15 0.98 -12.11
C VAL A 27 14.03 0.06 -12.56
N VAL A 28 14.08 -1.19 -12.17
CA VAL A 28 12.97 -2.14 -12.36
C VAL A 28 12.19 -2.23 -11.06
N LEU A 29 11.01 -1.61 -11.08
CA LEU A 29 10.06 -1.56 -9.96
C LEU A 29 9.07 -2.72 -10.05
N TYR A 30 9.01 -3.55 -9.02
CA TYR A 30 7.93 -4.51 -8.80
C TYR A 30 6.91 -3.90 -7.85
N SER A 31 5.64 -3.77 -8.29
CA SER A 31 4.62 -3.10 -7.47
C SER A 31 3.25 -3.80 -7.54
N SER A 32 2.59 -3.90 -6.40
CA SER A 32 1.21 -4.34 -6.30
C SER A 32 0.20 -3.19 -6.20
N ASN A 33 0.65 -1.94 -6.30
CA ASN A 33 -0.23 -0.78 -6.41
C ASN A 33 -1.06 -0.79 -7.71
N ASN A 34 -2.16 -0.04 -7.72
CA ASN A 34 -2.91 0.25 -8.94
C ASN A 34 -2.06 1.09 -9.92
N VAL A 35 -2.48 1.13 -11.18
CA VAL A 35 -1.72 1.79 -12.25
C VAL A 35 -1.61 3.30 -12.02
N GLU A 36 -2.67 3.92 -11.54
CA GLU A 36 -2.77 5.35 -11.31
C GLU A 36 -1.75 5.81 -10.27
N THR A 37 -1.68 5.11 -9.13
CA THR A 37 -0.71 5.41 -8.06
C THR A 37 0.73 5.23 -8.53
N VAL A 38 1.01 4.14 -9.26
CA VAL A 38 2.36 3.88 -9.78
C VAL A 38 2.77 4.95 -10.77
N ASN A 39 1.91 5.29 -11.73
CA ASN A 39 2.21 6.30 -12.74
C ASN A 39 2.44 7.67 -12.11
N ALA A 40 1.59 8.10 -11.18
CA ALA A 40 1.76 9.38 -10.49
C ALA A 40 3.13 9.50 -9.79
N VAL A 41 3.57 8.42 -9.14
CA VAL A 41 4.87 8.38 -8.46
C VAL A 41 6.02 8.35 -9.45
N VAL A 42 5.95 7.51 -10.49
CA VAL A 42 6.99 7.40 -11.52
C VAL A 42 7.15 8.70 -12.28
N ASP A 43 6.05 9.37 -12.65
CA ASP A 43 6.08 10.66 -13.33
C ASP A 43 6.77 11.74 -12.49
N GLN A 44 6.47 11.79 -11.18
CA GLN A 44 7.14 12.73 -10.29
C GLN A 44 8.63 12.43 -10.12
N PHE A 45 8.97 11.15 -9.99
CA PHE A 45 10.36 10.71 -9.91
C PHE A 45 11.13 11.12 -11.17
N THR A 46 10.61 10.78 -12.35
CA THR A 46 11.25 11.07 -13.64
C THR A 46 11.45 12.57 -13.88
N LYS A 47 10.49 13.41 -13.43
CA LYS A 47 10.66 14.88 -13.50
C LYS A 47 11.84 15.38 -12.65
N ARG A 48 12.15 14.73 -11.52
CA ARG A 48 13.25 15.10 -10.64
C ARG A 48 14.58 14.43 -10.99
N HIS A 49 14.49 13.25 -11.59
CA HIS A 49 15.62 12.42 -11.99
C HIS A 49 15.51 12.01 -13.46
N PRO A 50 15.60 12.96 -14.42
CA PRO A 50 15.34 12.70 -15.84
C PRO A 50 16.35 11.74 -16.48
N GLY A 51 17.49 11.48 -15.81
CA GLY A 51 18.49 10.51 -16.24
C GLY A 51 18.17 9.07 -15.81
N ILE A 52 17.11 8.81 -15.01
CA ILE A 52 16.78 7.47 -14.51
C ILE A 52 15.42 7.07 -15.05
N LYS A 53 15.38 6.01 -15.86
CA LYS A 53 14.15 5.39 -16.34
C LYS A 53 13.62 4.42 -15.29
N VAL A 54 12.29 4.39 -15.08
CA VAL A 54 11.63 3.38 -14.23
C VAL A 54 10.82 2.45 -15.10
N SER A 55 11.16 1.16 -15.07
CA SER A 55 10.43 0.08 -15.71
C SER A 55 9.56 -0.63 -14.67
N VAL A 56 8.26 -0.76 -14.91
CA VAL A 56 7.32 -1.26 -13.91
C VAL A 56 6.79 -2.64 -14.27
N VAL A 57 6.86 -3.56 -13.32
CA VAL A 57 6.21 -4.88 -13.38
C VAL A 57 5.13 -4.90 -12.30
N ARG A 58 3.87 -5.06 -12.70
CA ARG A 58 2.73 -5.07 -11.80
C ARG A 58 2.09 -6.45 -11.71
N ALA A 59 1.90 -6.92 -10.48
CA ALA A 59 1.08 -8.11 -10.15
C ALA A 59 0.66 -8.06 -8.67
N GLY A 60 -0.11 -9.02 -8.21
CA GLY A 60 -0.42 -9.14 -6.78
C GLY A 60 0.83 -9.41 -5.95
N THR A 61 0.86 -8.94 -4.70
CA THR A 61 2.00 -9.06 -3.77
C THR A 61 2.58 -10.47 -3.74
N GLY A 62 1.76 -11.48 -3.51
CA GLY A 62 2.23 -12.87 -3.43
C GLY A 62 2.90 -13.35 -4.72
N ALA A 63 2.34 -13.01 -5.89
CA ALA A 63 2.92 -13.38 -7.19
C ALA A 63 4.28 -12.70 -7.41
N LEU A 64 4.41 -11.41 -7.05
CA LEU A 64 5.68 -10.68 -7.15
C LEU A 64 6.73 -11.23 -6.20
N MET A 65 6.36 -11.57 -4.98
CA MET A 65 7.30 -12.15 -4.00
C MET A 65 7.78 -13.55 -4.45
N GLN A 66 6.90 -14.40 -4.99
CA GLN A 66 7.31 -15.68 -5.57
C GLN A 66 8.22 -15.49 -6.80
N ARG A 67 7.94 -14.48 -7.62
CA ARG A 67 8.79 -14.13 -8.75
C ARG A 67 10.18 -13.69 -8.29
N ILE A 68 10.30 -12.81 -7.29
CA ILE A 68 11.56 -12.38 -6.69
C ILE A 68 12.35 -13.60 -6.19
N LYS A 69 11.66 -14.54 -5.53
CA LYS A 69 12.29 -15.79 -5.07
C LYS A 69 12.79 -16.68 -6.22
N ALA A 70 11.99 -16.82 -7.27
CA ALA A 70 12.37 -17.60 -8.45
C ALA A 70 13.55 -16.98 -9.21
N GLU A 71 13.67 -15.65 -9.21
CA GLU A 71 14.73 -14.89 -9.86
C GLU A 71 15.98 -14.72 -8.98
N ALA A 72 16.06 -15.31 -7.77
CA ALA A 72 17.12 -15.06 -6.79
C ALA A 72 18.55 -15.28 -7.32
N ALA A 73 18.75 -16.21 -8.28
CA ALA A 73 20.05 -16.46 -8.90
C ALA A 73 20.44 -15.39 -9.95
N ASN A 74 19.47 -14.69 -10.55
CA ASN A 74 19.66 -13.63 -11.52
C ASN A 74 18.50 -12.62 -11.42
N PRO A 75 18.48 -11.74 -10.41
CA PRO A 75 17.39 -10.82 -10.17
C PRO A 75 17.14 -9.89 -11.36
N LEU A 76 15.87 -9.73 -11.72
CA LEU A 76 15.40 -8.84 -12.77
C LEU A 76 14.76 -7.56 -12.21
N GLY A 77 14.31 -7.59 -10.96
CA GLY A 77 13.80 -6.45 -10.23
C GLY A 77 14.86 -5.81 -9.34
N ASP A 78 14.76 -4.51 -9.11
CA ASP A 78 15.68 -3.75 -8.24
C ASP A 78 15.01 -3.36 -6.92
N ILE A 79 13.71 -3.04 -6.96
CA ILE A 79 12.93 -2.60 -5.81
C ILE A 79 11.52 -3.19 -5.86
N PHE A 80 11.01 -3.58 -4.69
CA PHE A 80 9.63 -3.97 -4.48
C PHE A 80 8.90 -2.86 -3.71
N TRP A 81 7.67 -2.52 -4.12
CA TRP A 81 6.84 -1.52 -3.44
C TRP A 81 5.37 -1.92 -3.38
N SER A 82 4.77 -1.68 -2.20
CA SER A 82 3.36 -1.95 -1.87
C SER A 82 3.04 -3.42 -1.66
N GLY A 83 3.65 -3.97 -0.62
CA GLY A 83 3.24 -5.25 -0.05
C GLY A 83 3.07 -5.14 1.45
N GLY A 84 2.19 -5.98 2.03
CA GLY A 84 2.03 -6.09 3.46
C GLY A 84 3.36 -6.42 4.14
N LEU A 85 3.69 -5.75 5.25
CA LEU A 85 4.98 -5.92 5.93
C LEU A 85 5.20 -7.37 6.39
N SER A 86 4.13 -8.06 6.83
CA SER A 86 4.20 -9.49 7.16
C SER A 86 4.65 -10.33 5.96
N THR A 87 4.05 -10.10 4.78
CA THR A 87 4.46 -10.82 3.57
C THR A 87 5.89 -10.47 3.16
N ILE A 88 6.29 -9.20 3.22
CA ILE A 88 7.67 -8.79 2.92
C ILE A 88 8.65 -9.53 3.85
N SER A 89 8.33 -9.66 5.14
CA SER A 89 9.20 -10.29 6.14
C SER A 89 9.43 -11.79 5.90
N GLU A 90 8.48 -12.48 5.26
CA GLU A 90 8.64 -13.90 4.87
C GLU A 90 9.73 -14.11 3.81
N PHE A 91 10.03 -13.06 3.03
CA PHE A 91 11.00 -13.10 1.92
C PHE A 91 12.31 -12.37 2.25
N ARG A 92 12.63 -12.20 3.54
CA ARG A 92 13.82 -11.45 4.00
C ARG A 92 15.14 -11.86 3.36
N GLU A 93 15.29 -13.13 2.99
CA GLU A 93 16.51 -13.66 2.35
C GLU A 93 16.75 -13.13 0.94
N GLN A 94 15.68 -12.68 0.28
CA GLN A 94 15.70 -12.08 -1.05
C GLN A 94 15.86 -10.57 -1.04
N LEU A 95 15.93 -9.95 0.14
CA LEU A 95 15.99 -8.50 0.32
C LEU A 95 17.42 -8.04 0.61
N ALA A 96 17.73 -6.82 0.20
CA ALA A 96 18.99 -6.16 0.50
C ALA A 96 18.80 -5.16 1.64
N PRO A 97 19.67 -5.17 2.67
CA PRO A 97 19.60 -4.17 3.73
C PRO A 97 19.96 -2.79 3.20
N TYR A 98 19.23 -1.78 3.66
CA TYR A 98 19.51 -0.39 3.34
C TYR A 98 19.10 0.56 4.47
N ALA A 99 20.08 1.24 5.05
CA ALA A 99 19.87 2.22 6.11
C ALA A 99 19.44 3.57 5.51
N SER A 100 18.17 3.70 5.17
CA SER A 100 17.62 4.95 4.64
C SER A 100 17.60 6.05 5.72
N PRO A 101 18.13 7.25 5.45
CA PRO A 101 17.97 8.40 6.33
C PRO A 101 16.50 8.82 6.53
N GLN A 102 15.60 8.48 5.60
CA GLN A 102 14.17 8.73 5.73
C GLN A 102 13.49 7.85 6.79
N ALA A 103 14.12 6.73 7.17
CA ALA A 103 13.54 5.80 8.13
C ALA A 103 13.23 6.45 9.48
N VAL A 104 13.98 7.49 9.88
CA VAL A 104 13.75 8.20 11.14
C VAL A 104 12.33 8.76 11.26
N ALA A 105 11.69 9.11 10.14
CA ALA A 105 10.33 9.64 10.11
C ALA A 105 9.23 8.58 10.14
N VAL A 106 9.59 7.30 10.02
CA VAL A 106 8.64 6.18 10.07
C VAL A 106 8.74 5.52 11.47
N PRO A 107 7.65 5.23 12.16
CA PRO A 107 7.70 4.56 13.47
C PRO A 107 8.44 3.22 13.43
N ALA A 108 9.16 2.89 14.50
CA ALA A 108 10.03 1.72 14.57
C ALA A 108 9.30 0.39 14.27
N ALA A 109 8.03 0.28 14.67
CA ALA A 109 7.19 -0.90 14.39
C ALA A 109 7.01 -1.21 12.89
N TYR A 110 7.26 -0.24 12.01
CA TYR A 110 7.11 -0.40 10.55
C TYR A 110 8.45 -0.42 9.81
N ARG A 111 9.56 -0.62 10.53
CA ARG A 111 10.91 -0.73 9.97
C ARG A 111 11.37 -2.19 10.07
N GLY A 112 11.93 -2.70 8.99
CA GLY A 112 12.55 -4.02 9.01
C GLY A 112 13.85 -4.04 9.81
N PRO A 113 14.25 -5.18 10.38
CA PRO A 113 15.57 -5.34 10.97
C PRO A 113 16.65 -5.02 9.94
N ASP A 114 17.71 -4.37 10.37
CA ASP A 114 18.86 -4.02 9.52
C ASP A 114 18.50 -3.22 8.25
N GLY A 115 17.31 -2.58 8.22
CA GLY A 115 16.84 -1.83 7.06
C GLY A 115 16.38 -2.69 5.88
N LEU A 116 15.98 -3.94 6.10
CA LEU A 116 15.50 -4.84 5.04
C LEU A 116 14.22 -4.34 4.35
N TRP A 117 13.38 -3.60 5.06
CA TRP A 117 12.22 -2.92 4.50
C TRP A 117 11.90 -1.64 5.26
N LEU A 118 11.12 -0.78 4.62
CA LEU A 118 10.58 0.42 5.23
C LEU A 118 9.08 0.50 4.93
N GLY A 119 8.28 0.74 5.97
CA GLY A 119 6.86 1.02 5.82
C GLY A 119 6.64 2.32 5.05
N THR A 120 5.72 2.29 4.09
CA THR A 120 5.36 3.45 3.27
C THR A 120 3.99 3.99 3.64
N ASN A 121 2.99 3.12 3.67
CA ASN A 121 1.60 3.49 3.95
C ASN A 121 0.91 2.41 4.77
N THR A 122 -0.25 2.75 5.32
CA THR A 122 -1.15 1.78 5.95
C THR A 122 -2.56 1.91 5.42
N HIS A 123 -3.25 0.80 5.34
CA HIS A 123 -4.69 0.76 5.14
C HIS A 123 -5.39 0.71 6.48
N VAL A 124 -6.43 1.52 6.64
CA VAL A 124 -7.34 1.48 7.78
C VAL A 124 -8.60 0.77 7.35
N THR A 125 -9.00 -0.28 8.05
CA THR A 125 -10.25 -0.98 7.78
C THR A 125 -11.43 -0.17 8.32
N VAL A 126 -12.45 0.05 7.50
CA VAL A 126 -13.65 0.83 7.86
C VAL A 126 -14.91 0.13 7.38
N LEU A 127 -16.06 0.61 7.85
CA LEU A 127 -17.33 0.34 7.22
C LEU A 127 -17.64 1.49 6.26
N MET A 128 -17.91 1.16 5.00
CA MET A 128 -18.48 2.07 4.03
C MET A 128 -19.99 1.85 3.99
N ALA A 129 -20.78 2.86 4.27
CA ALA A 129 -22.24 2.77 4.32
C ALA A 129 -22.90 3.67 3.28
N ASN A 130 -23.94 3.16 2.59
CA ASN A 130 -24.80 3.95 1.74
C ASN A 130 -26.07 4.31 2.51
N LEU A 131 -26.23 5.59 2.84
CA LEU A 131 -27.33 6.10 3.70
C LEU A 131 -28.73 5.89 3.11
N ARG A 132 -28.84 5.68 1.79
CA ARG A 132 -30.12 5.35 1.14
C ARG A 132 -30.54 3.89 1.33
N GLN A 133 -29.55 3.00 1.60
CA GLN A 133 -29.75 1.57 1.71
C GLN A 133 -29.74 1.08 3.16
N VAL A 134 -29.20 1.87 4.09
CA VAL A 134 -29.18 1.49 5.51
C VAL A 134 -30.57 1.65 6.14
N PRO A 135 -30.98 0.73 7.02
CA PRO A 135 -32.25 0.82 7.71
C PRO A 135 -32.37 2.13 8.49
N ASN A 136 -33.48 2.85 8.28
CA ASN A 136 -33.78 4.14 8.93
C ASN A 136 -32.71 5.22 8.75
N GLY A 137 -31.88 5.13 7.70
CA GLY A 137 -30.77 6.06 7.46
C GLY A 137 -29.63 5.99 8.49
N GLN A 138 -29.62 4.97 9.36
CA GLN A 138 -28.64 4.82 10.42
C GLN A 138 -27.64 3.69 10.09
N PRO A 139 -26.38 4.02 9.75
CA PRO A 139 -25.35 3.02 9.52
C PRO A 139 -24.98 2.30 10.83
N PRO A 140 -24.34 1.12 10.74
CA PRO A 140 -23.79 0.47 11.93
C PRO A 140 -22.75 1.37 12.59
N SER A 141 -22.68 1.35 13.91
CA SER A 141 -21.70 2.11 14.69
C SER A 141 -20.41 1.34 14.94
N GLY A 142 -20.48 0.04 14.83
CA GLY A 142 -19.36 -0.85 15.10
C GLY A 142 -19.50 -2.20 14.43
N TRP A 143 -18.51 -3.04 14.67
CA TRP A 143 -18.43 -4.38 14.09
C TRP A 143 -19.52 -5.30 14.61
N ALA A 144 -19.85 -5.21 15.91
CA ALA A 144 -20.86 -6.06 16.54
C ALA A 144 -22.24 -5.87 15.93
N ASP A 145 -22.56 -4.67 15.47
CA ASP A 145 -23.83 -4.37 14.81
C ASP A 145 -24.07 -5.21 13.56
N LEU A 146 -23.00 -5.61 12.86
CA LEU A 146 -23.09 -6.44 11.65
C LEU A 146 -23.65 -7.84 11.91
N ALA A 147 -23.64 -8.31 13.15
CA ALA A 147 -24.22 -9.58 13.55
C ALA A 147 -25.76 -9.55 13.69
N ASP A 148 -26.37 -8.37 13.69
CA ASP A 148 -27.83 -8.21 13.77
C ASP A 148 -28.50 -8.73 12.47
N PRO A 149 -29.53 -9.59 12.54
CA PRO A 149 -30.26 -10.09 11.37
C PRO A 149 -30.85 -9.03 10.44
N LYS A 150 -31.07 -7.79 10.89
CA LYS A 150 -31.51 -6.67 10.04
C LYS A 150 -30.57 -6.40 8.88
N TRP A 151 -29.30 -6.81 8.99
CA TRP A 151 -28.26 -6.64 7.96
C TRP A 151 -28.18 -7.79 6.97
N LYS A 152 -29.01 -8.83 7.11
CA LYS A 152 -28.97 -10.00 6.22
C LYS A 152 -29.14 -9.60 4.75
N GLY A 153 -28.14 -9.96 3.91
CA GLY A 153 -28.09 -9.64 2.48
C GLY A 153 -27.76 -8.18 2.16
N LYS A 154 -27.51 -7.34 3.19
CA LYS A 154 -27.20 -5.90 3.02
C LYS A 154 -25.74 -5.57 3.23
N ILE A 155 -24.98 -6.49 3.82
CA ILE A 155 -23.54 -6.36 4.01
C ILE A 155 -22.83 -7.04 2.85
N VAL A 156 -21.77 -6.42 2.34
CA VAL A 156 -20.87 -7.04 1.38
C VAL A 156 -19.46 -7.13 1.94
N ILE A 157 -18.82 -8.27 1.81
CA ILE A 157 -17.47 -8.55 2.28
C ILE A 157 -16.67 -9.19 1.15
N PRO A 158 -15.46 -8.70 0.83
CA PRO A 158 -14.58 -9.38 -0.11
C PRO A 158 -14.13 -10.73 0.44
N ASP A 159 -13.98 -11.71 -0.43
CA ASP A 159 -13.49 -13.04 -0.04
C ASP A 159 -12.07 -12.93 0.58
N PRO A 160 -11.86 -13.34 1.84
CA PRO A 160 -10.56 -13.27 2.51
C PRO A 160 -9.50 -14.19 1.90
N GLU A 161 -9.91 -15.17 1.10
CA GLU A 161 -8.99 -16.00 0.35
C GLU A 161 -8.30 -15.22 -0.78
N ARG A 162 -9.02 -14.28 -1.38
CA ARG A 162 -8.58 -13.46 -2.52
C ARG A 162 -8.11 -12.07 -2.12
N SER A 163 -8.57 -11.56 -0.98
CA SER A 163 -8.24 -10.23 -0.46
C SER A 163 -7.50 -10.35 0.87
N SER A 164 -6.21 -10.03 0.87
CA SER A 164 -5.41 -9.99 2.11
C SER A 164 -5.97 -9.00 3.13
N ALA A 165 -6.50 -7.89 2.67
CA ALA A 165 -7.11 -6.90 3.53
C ALA A 165 -8.42 -7.38 4.16
N SER A 166 -9.25 -8.13 3.40
CA SER A 166 -10.43 -8.79 3.97
C SER A 166 -10.02 -9.86 4.98
N TYR A 167 -8.94 -10.59 4.73
CA TYR A 167 -8.40 -11.54 5.69
C TYR A 167 -8.02 -10.85 7.01
N VAL A 168 -7.25 -9.76 6.96
CA VAL A 168 -6.89 -8.98 8.15
C VAL A 168 -8.14 -8.51 8.91
N ALA A 169 -9.12 -7.96 8.19
CA ALA A 169 -10.37 -7.49 8.78
C ALA A 169 -11.14 -8.62 9.50
N LEU A 170 -11.36 -9.74 8.82
CA LEU A 170 -12.15 -10.84 9.36
C LEU A 170 -11.43 -11.62 10.46
N TYR A 171 -10.11 -11.79 10.34
CA TYR A 171 -9.28 -12.33 11.41
C TYR A 171 -9.32 -11.42 12.65
N GLY A 172 -9.17 -10.11 12.43
CA GLY A 172 -9.32 -9.13 13.51
C GLY A 172 -10.69 -9.17 14.17
N LEU A 173 -11.77 -9.30 13.38
CA LEU A 173 -13.12 -9.46 13.91
C LEU A 173 -13.27 -10.73 14.74
N GLN A 174 -12.67 -11.84 14.31
CA GLN A 174 -12.65 -13.08 15.08
C GLN A 174 -11.95 -12.89 16.43
N GLN A 175 -10.78 -12.22 16.44
CA GLN A 175 -10.03 -11.96 17.67
C GLN A 175 -10.79 -11.01 18.62
N LEU A 176 -11.49 -10.03 18.07
CA LEU A 176 -12.17 -8.98 18.82
C LEU A 176 -13.54 -9.43 19.39
N LEU A 177 -14.33 -10.11 18.57
CA LEU A 177 -15.73 -10.45 18.86
C LEU A 177 -15.98 -11.94 19.09
N GLY A 178 -15.00 -12.77 18.76
CA GLY A 178 -15.10 -14.24 18.85
C GLY A 178 -15.83 -14.88 17.66
N ASP A 179 -15.76 -16.19 17.63
CA ASP A 179 -16.26 -17.04 16.53
C ASP A 179 -17.76 -16.92 16.28
N ALA A 180 -18.54 -16.87 17.35
CA ALA A 180 -20.01 -16.82 17.23
C ALA A 180 -20.49 -15.52 16.57
N ALA A 181 -19.82 -14.39 16.81
CA ALA A 181 -20.12 -13.12 16.17
C ALA A 181 -19.68 -13.16 14.70
N LEU A 182 -18.48 -13.66 14.40
CA LEU A 182 -17.99 -13.79 13.03
C LEU A 182 -18.94 -14.67 12.18
N GLU A 183 -19.46 -15.77 12.74
CA GLU A 183 -20.42 -16.65 12.07
C GLU A 183 -21.71 -15.89 11.72
N LYS A 184 -22.27 -15.10 12.66
CA LYS A 184 -23.46 -14.28 12.38
C LYS A 184 -23.21 -13.24 11.29
N ILE A 185 -22.06 -12.56 11.36
CA ILE A 185 -21.65 -11.59 10.35
C ILE A 185 -21.51 -12.28 8.97
N ALA A 186 -20.85 -13.43 8.91
CA ALA A 186 -20.73 -14.22 7.68
C ALA A 186 -22.09 -14.61 7.11
N ARG A 187 -23.05 -15.03 7.93
CA ARG A 187 -24.41 -15.38 7.52
C ARG A 187 -25.21 -14.18 6.99
N ASN A 188 -24.94 -12.98 7.47
CA ASN A 188 -25.58 -11.75 7.04
C ASN A 188 -24.98 -11.18 5.76
N ALA A 189 -23.70 -11.47 5.46
CA ALA A 189 -22.96 -10.84 4.39
C ALA A 189 -23.10 -11.55 3.03
N VAL A 190 -23.05 -10.80 1.96
CA VAL A 190 -22.80 -11.30 0.59
C VAL A 190 -21.29 -11.30 0.37
N ILE A 191 -20.73 -12.42 -0.10
CA ILE A 191 -19.29 -12.54 -0.36
C ILE A 191 -19.03 -12.28 -1.84
N VAL A 192 -18.08 -11.38 -2.12
CA VAL A 192 -17.67 -10.99 -3.48
C VAL A 192 -16.20 -11.28 -3.73
N GLY A 193 -15.85 -11.50 -4.98
CA GLY A 193 -14.51 -11.99 -5.36
C GLY A 193 -13.40 -10.96 -5.25
N THR A 194 -13.71 -9.65 -5.17
CA THR A 194 -12.71 -8.57 -5.14
C THR A 194 -13.09 -7.47 -4.16
N THR A 195 -12.09 -6.75 -3.65
CA THR A 195 -12.33 -5.59 -2.78
C THR A 195 -13.05 -4.48 -3.53
N SER A 196 -12.75 -4.29 -4.83
CA SER A 196 -13.42 -3.27 -5.64
C SER A 196 -14.91 -3.57 -5.80
N ALA A 197 -15.32 -4.82 -6.05
CA ALA A 197 -16.72 -5.16 -6.14
C ALA A 197 -17.51 -4.83 -4.86
N ALA A 198 -16.87 -4.88 -3.68
CA ALA A 198 -17.53 -4.53 -2.43
C ALA A 198 -17.83 -3.04 -2.33
N TYR A 199 -16.81 -2.18 -2.45
CA TYR A 199 -17.01 -0.75 -2.29
C TYR A 199 -17.78 -0.12 -3.46
N GLU A 200 -17.59 -0.60 -4.69
CA GLU A 200 -18.39 -0.18 -5.85
C GLU A 200 -19.85 -0.54 -5.70
N GLY A 201 -20.16 -1.74 -5.21
CA GLY A 201 -21.54 -2.18 -4.97
C GLY A 201 -22.25 -1.27 -3.95
N VAL A 202 -21.55 -0.84 -2.88
CA VAL A 202 -22.11 0.14 -1.93
C VAL A 202 -22.27 1.51 -2.58
N ALA A 203 -21.29 1.97 -3.36
CA ALA A 203 -21.38 3.26 -4.04
C ALA A 203 -22.56 3.32 -5.02
N LYS A 204 -22.82 2.23 -5.74
CA LYS A 204 -23.96 2.08 -6.66
C LYS A 204 -25.30 1.85 -5.95
N GLY A 205 -25.30 1.57 -4.64
CA GLY A 205 -26.50 1.29 -3.86
C GLY A 205 -27.01 -0.14 -3.97
N GLU A 206 -26.18 -1.07 -4.42
CA GLU A 206 -26.50 -2.52 -4.47
C GLU A 206 -26.48 -3.13 -3.07
N PHE A 207 -25.59 -2.61 -2.19
CA PHE A 207 -25.46 -3.03 -0.80
C PHE A 207 -25.52 -1.82 0.13
N ALA A 208 -25.93 -2.07 1.38
CA ALA A 208 -26.00 -1.04 2.39
C ALA A 208 -24.65 -0.73 3.05
N VAL A 209 -23.84 -1.77 3.29
CA VAL A 209 -22.57 -1.66 4.02
C VAL A 209 -21.52 -2.58 3.42
N ALA A 210 -20.30 -2.06 3.26
CA ALA A 210 -19.12 -2.85 2.95
C ALA A 210 -18.09 -2.82 4.09
N VAL A 211 -17.46 -3.96 4.36
CA VAL A 211 -16.19 -4.01 5.07
C VAL A 211 -15.09 -3.73 4.04
N THR A 212 -14.41 -2.60 4.15
CA THR A 212 -13.44 -2.14 3.13
C THR A 212 -12.33 -1.29 3.75
N MET A 213 -11.48 -0.72 2.88
CA MET A 213 -10.41 0.20 3.29
C MET A 213 -10.89 1.64 3.25
N GLU A 214 -10.40 2.44 4.16
CA GLU A 214 -10.68 3.86 4.26
C GLU A 214 -10.44 4.60 2.94
N TYR A 215 -9.27 4.40 2.32
CA TYR A 215 -8.93 5.10 1.08
C TYR A 215 -9.96 4.86 -0.03
N ALA A 216 -10.44 3.62 -0.18
CA ALA A 216 -11.39 3.24 -1.21
C ALA A 216 -12.78 3.85 -0.96
N ALA A 217 -13.23 3.89 0.30
CA ALA A 217 -14.49 4.54 0.67
C ALA A 217 -14.39 6.07 0.58
N TYR A 218 -13.24 6.63 1.00
CA TYR A 218 -13.04 8.08 0.99
C TYR A 218 -12.96 8.67 -0.41
N GLU A 219 -12.47 7.93 -1.40
CA GLU A 219 -12.47 8.34 -2.81
C GLU A 219 -13.87 8.76 -3.28
N TYR A 220 -14.90 8.01 -2.90
CA TYR A 220 -16.30 8.35 -3.22
C TYR A 220 -16.81 9.58 -2.45
N VAL A 221 -16.44 9.71 -1.19
CA VAL A 221 -16.80 10.88 -0.37
C VAL A 221 -16.11 12.14 -0.91
N ALA A 222 -14.82 12.07 -1.19
CA ALA A 222 -14.07 13.17 -1.79
C ALA A 222 -14.57 13.52 -3.20
N GLY A 223 -15.05 12.50 -3.96
CA GLY A 223 -15.72 12.67 -5.25
C GLY A 223 -17.13 13.25 -5.16
N GLY A 224 -17.64 13.56 -3.96
CA GLY A 224 -18.93 14.25 -3.74
C GLY A 224 -20.14 13.32 -3.64
N LEU A 225 -19.97 12.02 -3.47
CA LEU A 225 -21.07 11.07 -3.29
C LEU A 225 -21.67 11.21 -1.88
N LYS A 226 -22.72 12.04 -1.74
CA LYS A 226 -23.29 12.50 -0.46
C LYS A 226 -23.95 11.39 0.35
N GLU A 227 -24.41 10.33 -0.27
CA GLU A 227 -25.02 9.16 0.36
C GLU A 227 -24.01 8.21 0.99
N VAL A 228 -22.73 8.29 0.65
CA VAL A 228 -21.68 7.44 1.21
C VAL A 228 -21.12 8.04 2.48
N ARG A 229 -20.93 7.19 3.50
CA ARG A 229 -20.27 7.53 4.78
C ARG A 229 -19.22 6.51 5.11
N LEU A 230 -18.10 7.02 5.64
CA LEU A 230 -17.12 6.19 6.34
C LEU A 230 -17.55 6.09 7.80
N VAL A 231 -17.50 4.89 8.34
CA VAL A 231 -17.71 4.62 9.75
C VAL A 231 -16.46 3.94 10.31
N TYR A 232 -15.84 4.59 11.28
CA TYR A 232 -14.76 4.00 12.08
C TYR A 232 -15.42 3.29 13.25
N PRO A 233 -15.30 1.95 13.31
CA PRO A 233 -16.01 1.17 14.33
C PRO A 233 -15.62 1.55 15.75
N THR A 234 -16.61 1.65 16.64
CA THR A 234 -16.41 2.10 18.02
C THR A 234 -15.54 1.15 18.85
N GLU A 235 -15.51 -0.14 18.51
CA GLU A 235 -14.65 -1.14 19.15
C GLU A 235 -13.18 -0.93 18.78
N GLY A 236 -12.92 -0.24 17.69
CA GLY A 236 -11.62 -0.01 17.09
C GLY A 236 -11.48 -0.71 15.74
N THR A 237 -10.45 -0.34 14.99
CA THR A 237 -10.20 -0.83 13.64
C THR A 237 -8.86 -1.53 13.54
N PHE A 238 -8.59 -2.12 12.37
CA PHE A 238 -7.36 -2.85 12.06
C PHE A 238 -6.55 -2.09 11.04
N LEU A 239 -5.22 -2.12 11.20
CA LEU A 239 -4.28 -1.56 10.24
C LEU A 239 -3.65 -2.68 9.42
N SER A 240 -3.43 -2.39 8.14
CA SER A 240 -2.65 -3.24 7.24
C SER A 240 -1.48 -2.41 6.69
N PRO A 241 -0.34 -2.38 7.39
CA PRO A 241 0.82 -1.63 6.96
C PRO A 241 1.46 -2.28 5.72
N GLU A 242 1.82 -1.44 4.77
CA GLU A 242 2.54 -1.81 3.56
C GLU A 242 3.89 -1.12 3.50
N GLY A 243 4.80 -1.70 2.74
CA GLY A 243 6.16 -1.18 2.66
C GLY A 243 6.83 -1.39 1.31
N MET A 244 8.11 -1.09 1.32
CA MET A 244 9.02 -1.29 0.20
C MET A 244 10.32 -1.92 0.68
N ALA A 245 11.03 -2.57 -0.25
CA ALA A 245 12.30 -3.20 0.01
C ALA A 245 13.17 -3.20 -1.25
N LEU A 246 14.49 -3.12 -1.09
CA LEU A 246 15.42 -3.36 -2.17
C LEU A 246 15.56 -4.88 -2.40
N ILE A 247 15.61 -5.30 -3.66
CA ILE A 247 15.80 -6.70 -4.03
C ILE A 247 17.29 -7.01 -4.02
N LYS A 248 17.67 -8.09 -3.33
CA LYS A 248 19.06 -8.54 -3.24
C LYS A 248 19.60 -8.94 -4.60
N GLY A 249 20.75 -8.37 -4.98
CA GLY A 249 21.38 -8.62 -6.27
C GLY A 249 20.73 -7.92 -7.46
N GLY A 250 19.83 -6.97 -7.23
CA GLY A 250 19.29 -6.08 -8.27
C GLY A 250 20.43 -5.43 -9.08
N LYS A 251 20.20 -5.25 -10.38
CA LYS A 251 21.26 -4.85 -11.33
C LYS A 251 21.60 -3.36 -11.28
N ASN A 252 20.70 -2.55 -10.72
CA ASN A 252 20.82 -1.09 -10.69
C ASN A 252 20.76 -0.55 -9.24
N PRO A 253 21.69 -0.95 -8.34
CA PRO A 253 21.55 -0.69 -6.91
C PRO A 253 21.56 0.80 -6.55
N GLU A 254 22.34 1.63 -7.23
CA GLU A 254 22.40 3.08 -6.93
C GLU A 254 21.13 3.81 -7.37
N ASP A 255 20.64 3.50 -8.58
CA ASP A 255 19.40 4.07 -9.07
C ASP A 255 18.20 3.60 -8.24
N ALA A 256 18.20 2.33 -7.83
CA ALA A 256 17.20 1.77 -6.93
C ALA A 256 17.18 2.47 -5.57
N ARG A 257 18.34 2.78 -4.99
CA ARG A 257 18.43 3.58 -3.75
C ARG A 257 17.91 5.00 -3.96
N THR A 258 18.24 5.62 -5.08
CA THR A 258 17.71 6.95 -5.43
C THR A 258 16.18 6.94 -5.53
N PHE A 259 15.61 5.91 -6.15
CA PHE A 259 14.16 5.74 -6.22
C PHE A 259 13.55 5.40 -4.85
N TYR A 260 14.23 4.59 -4.04
CA TYR A 260 13.82 4.27 -2.68
C TYR A 260 13.73 5.52 -1.79
N GLU A 261 14.76 6.36 -1.81
CA GLU A 261 14.78 7.63 -1.05
C GLU A 261 13.71 8.59 -1.51
N PHE A 262 13.46 8.65 -2.82
CA PHE A 262 12.35 9.43 -3.36
C PHE A 262 11.00 8.91 -2.82
N LEU A 263 10.73 7.61 -2.91
CA LEU A 263 9.50 7.00 -2.40
C LEU A 263 9.32 7.23 -0.90
N ALA A 264 10.40 7.14 -0.12
CA ALA A 264 10.38 7.37 1.31
C ALA A 264 10.21 8.84 1.68
N SER A 265 10.44 9.78 0.75
CA SER A 265 10.44 11.21 1.04
C SER A 265 9.06 11.75 1.40
N ARG A 266 9.03 12.80 2.23
CA ARG A 266 7.79 13.48 2.60
C ARG A 266 7.00 14.00 1.38
N PRO A 267 7.61 14.65 0.36
CA PRO A 267 6.89 15.08 -0.81
C PRO A 267 6.21 13.94 -1.58
N ALA A 268 6.92 12.81 -1.80
CA ALA A 268 6.35 11.67 -2.51
C ALA A 268 5.19 11.03 -1.71
N GLN A 269 5.36 10.84 -0.40
CA GLN A 269 4.33 10.28 0.46
C GLN A 269 3.10 11.18 0.56
N THR A 270 3.30 12.51 0.57
CA THR A 270 2.21 13.49 0.52
C THR A 270 1.43 13.38 -0.81
N GLU A 271 2.13 13.20 -1.91
CA GLU A 271 1.49 13.08 -3.22
C GLU A 271 0.76 11.75 -3.41
N ILE A 272 1.33 10.65 -2.92
CA ILE A 272 0.66 9.34 -2.88
C ILE A 272 -0.67 9.46 -2.10
N PHE A 273 -0.66 10.17 -0.98
CA PHE A 273 -1.89 10.43 -0.24
C PHE A 273 -2.89 11.26 -1.03
N LYS A 274 -2.48 12.36 -1.66
CA LYS A 274 -3.36 13.22 -2.45
C LYS A 274 -3.97 12.52 -3.67
N THR A 275 -3.22 11.60 -4.27
CA THR A 275 -3.64 10.88 -5.47
C THR A 275 -4.51 9.66 -5.17
N ALA A 276 -4.22 8.95 -4.07
CA ALA A 276 -4.82 7.65 -3.78
C ALA A 276 -5.34 7.51 -2.34
N TYR A 277 -5.32 8.57 -1.54
CA TYR A 277 -5.74 8.61 -0.13
C TYR A 277 -5.11 7.53 0.76
N ARG A 278 -3.96 6.97 0.35
CA ARG A 278 -3.24 5.98 1.14
C ARG A 278 -2.48 6.67 2.25
N ARG A 279 -2.81 6.34 3.49
CA ARG A 279 -2.23 6.98 4.67
C ARG A 279 -0.74 6.70 4.77
N PRO A 280 0.12 7.73 4.73
CA PRO A 280 1.55 7.56 4.94
C PRO A 280 1.84 7.05 6.36
N LEU A 281 2.85 6.19 6.48
CA LEU A 281 3.40 5.80 7.79
C LEU A 281 4.43 6.80 8.32
N ARG A 282 4.79 7.82 7.53
CA ARG A 282 5.63 8.94 8.00
C ARG A 282 4.87 9.76 9.03
N ALA A 283 5.45 9.93 10.22
CA ALA A 283 4.87 10.71 11.31
C ALA A 283 4.78 12.22 11.02
N ASP A 284 5.58 12.72 10.07
CA ASP A 284 5.62 14.12 9.67
C ASP A 284 4.66 14.48 8.52
N VAL A 285 3.79 13.54 8.10
CA VAL A 285 2.70 13.77 7.14
C VAL A 285 1.36 13.62 7.85
N ASP A 286 0.75 14.75 8.18
CA ASP A 286 -0.55 14.81 8.85
C ASP A 286 -1.67 14.90 7.81
N VAL A 287 -2.38 13.79 7.60
CA VAL A 287 -3.44 13.70 6.61
C VAL A 287 -4.67 14.54 6.93
N SER A 288 -4.90 14.88 8.22
CA SER A 288 -6.02 15.73 8.64
C SER A 288 -5.88 17.18 8.17
N LYS A 289 -4.67 17.58 7.77
CA LYS A 289 -4.39 18.89 7.13
C LYS A 289 -4.52 18.85 5.61
N LEU A 290 -4.68 17.68 5.03
CA LEU A 290 -4.72 17.45 3.58
C LEU A 290 -6.09 16.98 3.10
N SER A 291 -6.97 16.58 4.02
CA SER A 291 -8.29 15.99 3.75
C SER A 291 -9.19 16.10 4.99
N ASP A 292 -10.45 15.70 4.85
CA ASP A 292 -11.39 15.59 5.97
C ASP A 292 -11.24 14.27 6.76
N LEU A 293 -10.21 13.47 6.47
CA LEU A 293 -9.92 12.25 7.23
C LEU A 293 -9.34 12.60 8.61
N PRO A 294 -9.74 11.90 9.68
CA PRO A 294 -9.18 12.13 11.01
C PRO A 294 -7.70 11.79 11.06
N ALA A 295 -6.93 12.41 11.95
CA ALA A 295 -5.55 11.99 12.20
C ALA A 295 -5.51 10.53 12.67
N LEU A 296 -4.52 9.75 12.23
CA LEU A 296 -4.43 8.32 12.62
C LEU A 296 -4.36 8.13 14.14
N SER A 297 -3.74 9.06 14.86
CA SER A 297 -3.64 9.07 16.32
C SER A 297 -4.98 9.19 17.04
N THR A 298 -6.04 9.65 16.36
CA THR A 298 -7.39 9.78 16.92
C THR A 298 -8.28 8.58 16.63
N ILE A 299 -7.80 7.65 15.78
CA ILE A 299 -8.51 6.44 15.44
C ILE A 299 -8.14 5.34 16.45
N LYS A 300 -9.15 4.72 17.06
CA LYS A 300 -8.94 3.57 17.93
C LYS A 300 -8.49 2.38 17.09
N VAL A 301 -7.29 1.89 17.33
CA VAL A 301 -6.69 0.76 16.61
C VAL A 301 -6.60 -0.45 17.53
N VAL A 302 -7.01 -1.60 17.04
CA VAL A 302 -6.82 -2.90 17.67
C VAL A 302 -5.56 -3.51 17.08
N ALA A 303 -4.57 -3.77 17.92
CA ALA A 303 -3.33 -4.42 17.51
C ALA A 303 -3.58 -5.90 17.18
N LEU A 304 -3.07 -6.35 16.05
CA LEU A 304 -3.04 -7.76 15.67
C LEU A 304 -1.59 -8.27 15.74
N ASP A 305 -1.44 -9.53 16.12
CA ASP A 305 -0.17 -10.23 16.05
C ASP A 305 0.03 -10.76 14.61
N ASP A 306 0.86 -10.09 13.84
CA ASP A 306 1.11 -10.42 12.43
C ASP A 306 1.70 -11.83 12.25
N ALA A 307 2.56 -12.29 13.16
CA ALA A 307 3.17 -13.60 13.08
C ALA A 307 2.11 -14.70 13.33
N ARG A 308 1.28 -14.51 14.35
CA ARG A 308 0.17 -15.41 14.66
C ARG A 308 -0.88 -15.40 13.54
N MET A 309 -1.24 -14.23 13.05
CA MET A 309 -2.17 -14.08 11.93
C MET A 309 -1.67 -14.82 10.67
N GLY A 310 -0.37 -14.75 10.38
CA GLY A 310 0.25 -15.51 9.29
C GLY A 310 0.15 -17.03 9.51
N ALA A 311 0.48 -17.51 10.71
CA ALA A 311 0.42 -18.92 11.07
C ALA A 311 -1.01 -19.49 11.02
N ASP A 312 -1.99 -18.72 11.46
CA ASP A 312 -3.41 -19.12 11.53
C ASP A 312 -4.12 -19.08 10.18
N ARG A 313 -3.52 -18.46 9.13
CA ARG A 313 -4.20 -18.16 7.87
C ARG A 313 -4.87 -19.37 7.22
N ALA A 314 -4.17 -20.48 7.10
CA ALA A 314 -4.70 -21.67 6.44
C ALA A 314 -5.94 -22.24 7.18
N ALA A 315 -5.85 -22.33 8.51
CA ALA A 315 -6.96 -22.81 9.35
C ALA A 315 -8.16 -21.84 9.32
N PHE A 316 -7.89 -20.53 9.37
CA PHE A 316 -8.94 -19.51 9.23
C PHE A 316 -9.68 -19.60 7.90
N ILE A 317 -8.96 -19.70 6.79
CA ILE A 317 -9.57 -19.81 5.44
C ILE A 317 -10.38 -21.09 5.30
N ALA A 318 -9.88 -22.23 5.80
CA ALA A 318 -10.63 -23.49 5.79
C ALA A 318 -11.97 -23.36 6.55
N ARG A 319 -11.91 -22.75 7.75
CA ARG A 319 -13.13 -22.46 8.52
C ARG A 319 -14.06 -21.47 7.83
N TRP A 320 -13.53 -20.38 7.27
CA TRP A 320 -14.33 -19.41 6.54
C TRP A 320 -15.12 -20.06 5.40
N ARG A 321 -14.50 -20.94 4.62
CA ARG A 321 -15.17 -21.71 3.56
C ARG A 321 -16.36 -22.52 4.09
N GLN A 322 -16.21 -23.14 5.26
CA GLN A 322 -17.31 -23.86 5.90
C GLN A 322 -18.45 -22.93 6.28
N LEU A 323 -18.15 -21.76 6.88
CA LEU A 323 -19.16 -20.78 7.28
C LEU A 323 -19.95 -20.22 6.10
N VAL A 324 -19.31 -19.97 4.97
CA VAL A 324 -19.97 -19.39 3.78
C VAL A 324 -20.54 -20.46 2.84
N GLY A 325 -19.99 -21.67 2.84
CA GLY A 325 -20.46 -22.79 2.03
C GLY A 325 -21.68 -23.53 2.60
N ALA A 326 -22.00 -23.32 3.87
CA ALA A 326 -23.17 -23.89 4.55
C ALA A 326 -24.48 -23.09 4.33
N ARG A 327 -24.55 -22.28 3.26
CA ARG A 327 -25.70 -21.41 2.91
C ARG A 327 -26.67 -22.11 1.97
#